data_56611c785c1b99feaa13765f93a096f8
#
_entry.id   56611c785c1b99feaa13765f93a096f8
#
_cell.length_a   1.000
_cell.length_b   1.000
_cell.length_c   1.000
_cell.angle_alpha   90.00
_cell.angle_beta   90.00
_cell.angle_gamma   90.00
#
_symmetry.space_group_name_H-M   'P 1'
#
loop_
_entity.id
_entity.type
_entity.pdbx_description
1 polymer ?
#
loop_
_entity_poly.entity_id
_entity_poly.type
_entity_poly.pdbx_seq_one_letter_code
_entity_poly.pdbx_strand_id
1 'polypeptide(L)'
;MYKRQIYGPAYKGIFLASIIGTSFGKSDLDIPISFNRKEEKDHGEGGDLIGQLPSGNVLIIDDVISAGTAARESIEKIKSMGANPKIMLVGLDRQEKGSSNISAKAELENDFGLIVSSIVNLDLLISFVSDDPNFNEFKSDLEEYRNNWGA
;
A
#
# COMPACT_ATOMS: atom_id res chain seq x y z
N MET A 1 22.33 11.38 6.62
CA MET A 1 21.32 11.74 5.59
C MET A 1 20.34 10.58 5.51
N TYR A 2 19.10 10.79 5.95
CA TYR A 2 18.08 9.74 5.87
C TYR A 2 17.67 9.59 4.40
N LYS A 3 18.10 8.50 3.77
CA LYS A 3 17.62 8.17 2.42
C LYS A 3 16.13 7.85 2.54
N ARG A 4 15.32 8.63 1.87
CA ARG A 4 13.87 8.40 1.70
C ARG A 4 13.66 7.94 0.28
N GLN A 5 12.84 6.94 0.08
CA GLN A 5 12.53 6.39 -1.22
C GLN A 5 11.07 5.97 -1.27
N ILE A 6 10.46 6.07 -2.44
CA ILE A 6 9.10 5.60 -2.68
C ILE A 6 9.16 4.30 -3.46
N TYR A 7 8.35 3.34 -3.04
CA TYR A 7 8.13 2.09 -3.75
C TYR A 7 6.64 1.93 -4.09
N GLY A 8 6.33 1.74 -5.37
CA GLY A 8 4.97 1.52 -5.86
C GLY A 8 4.81 0.09 -6.39
N PRO A 9 4.11 -0.82 -5.70
CA PRO A 9 3.84 -2.15 -6.22
C PRO A 9 3.07 -2.15 -7.53
N ALA A 10 3.39 -3.06 -8.43
CA ALA A 10 2.65 -3.20 -9.68
C ALA A 10 1.22 -3.74 -9.43
N TYR A 11 0.20 -3.14 -10.05
CA TYR A 11 0.33 -2.09 -11.09
C TYR A 11 -0.09 -0.71 -10.60
N LYS A 12 -1.08 -0.60 -9.73
CA LYS A 12 -1.69 0.69 -9.34
C LYS A 12 -0.76 1.55 -8.48
N GLY A 13 0.04 0.90 -7.62
CA GLY A 13 1.08 1.57 -6.85
C GLY A 13 2.09 2.33 -7.71
N ILE A 14 2.36 1.87 -8.94
CA ILE A 14 3.27 2.55 -9.87
C ILE A 14 2.77 3.98 -10.19
N PHE A 15 1.49 4.10 -10.55
CA PHE A 15 0.90 5.41 -10.89
C PHE A 15 0.88 6.34 -9.68
N LEU A 16 0.47 5.81 -8.52
CA LEU A 16 0.40 6.58 -7.28
C LEU A 16 1.78 7.05 -6.83
N ALA A 17 2.78 6.16 -6.83
CA ALA A 17 4.15 6.50 -6.50
C ALA A 17 4.73 7.57 -7.45
N SER A 18 4.44 7.46 -8.75
CA SER A 18 4.91 8.41 -9.76
C SER A 18 4.29 9.80 -9.58
N ILE A 19 2.98 9.87 -9.32
CA ILE A 19 2.29 11.15 -9.09
C ILE A 19 2.79 11.80 -7.80
N ILE A 20 2.92 11.03 -6.72
CA ILE A 20 3.38 11.52 -5.43
C ILE A 20 4.84 11.98 -5.52
N GLY A 21 5.72 11.19 -6.16
CA GLY A 21 7.10 11.58 -6.36
C GLY A 21 7.25 12.86 -7.19
N THR A 22 6.46 13.00 -8.25
CA THR A 22 6.41 14.23 -9.05
C THR A 22 5.95 15.42 -8.20
N SER A 23 4.98 15.21 -7.32
CA SER A 23 4.49 16.25 -6.41
C SER A 23 5.57 16.70 -5.42
N PHE A 24 6.35 15.76 -4.88
CA PHE A 24 7.51 16.09 -4.04
C PHE A 24 8.58 16.87 -4.81
N GLY A 25 8.86 16.48 -6.07
CA GLY A 25 9.80 17.21 -6.92
C GLY A 25 9.43 18.67 -7.14
N LYS A 26 8.13 19.01 -7.20
CA LYS A 26 7.66 20.39 -7.25
C LYS A 26 7.94 21.19 -5.96
N SER A 27 8.23 20.52 -4.87
CA SER A 27 8.59 21.11 -3.58
C SER A 27 10.09 21.00 -3.29
N ASP A 28 10.92 20.87 -4.32
CA ASP A 28 12.38 20.72 -4.23
C ASP A 28 12.84 19.47 -3.42
N LEU A 29 11.97 18.46 -3.33
CA LEU A 29 12.29 17.19 -2.71
C LEU A 29 12.50 16.11 -3.78
N ASP A 30 13.74 15.85 -4.13
CA ASP A 30 14.12 14.77 -5.04
C ASP A 30 14.09 13.43 -4.28
N ILE A 31 13.00 12.68 -4.45
CA ILE A 31 12.79 11.39 -3.81
C ILE A 31 12.83 10.29 -4.88
N PRO A 32 13.81 9.39 -4.83
CA PRO A 32 13.91 8.27 -5.76
C PRO A 32 12.67 7.38 -5.71
N ILE A 33 12.27 6.87 -6.87
CA ILE A 33 11.12 5.98 -7.02
C ILE A 33 11.59 4.64 -7.57
N SER A 34 10.98 3.58 -7.09
CA SER A 34 11.09 2.25 -7.67
C SER A 34 9.77 1.50 -7.67
N PHE A 35 9.66 0.51 -8.52
CA PHE A 35 8.52 -0.38 -8.60
C PHE A 35 8.95 -1.75 -9.19
N ASN A 36 8.15 -2.77 -8.91
CA ASN A 36 8.38 -4.10 -9.46
C ASN A 36 7.63 -4.32 -10.77
N ARG A 37 8.13 -5.26 -11.56
CA ARG A 37 7.35 -5.92 -12.61
C ARG A 37 6.64 -7.13 -12.00
N LYS A 38 5.47 -7.50 -12.52
CA LYS A 38 4.82 -8.78 -12.15
C LYS A 38 5.43 -9.98 -12.85
N GLU A 39 6.03 -9.76 -14.04
CA GLU A 39 6.66 -10.81 -14.84
C GLU A 39 8.15 -10.50 -14.94
N GLU A 40 8.97 -11.47 -14.59
CA GLU A 40 10.42 -11.42 -14.86
C GLU A 40 10.66 -11.43 -16.37
N LYS A 41 11.55 -10.56 -16.85
CA LYS A 41 12.02 -10.62 -18.22
C LYS A 41 13.29 -11.46 -18.29
N ASP A 42 13.27 -12.48 -19.14
CA ASP A 42 14.43 -13.33 -19.45
C ASP A 42 15.48 -12.62 -20.32
N HIS A 43 15.19 -11.43 -20.85
CA HIS A 43 16.04 -10.73 -21.81
C HIS A 43 16.15 -9.23 -21.52
N GLY A 44 17.36 -8.69 -21.69
CA GLY A 44 17.72 -7.27 -21.51
C GLY A 44 18.32 -6.99 -20.14
N GLU A 45 18.07 -5.79 -19.58
CA GLU A 45 18.41 -5.47 -18.20
C GLU A 45 17.55 -6.36 -17.29
N GLY A 46 18.11 -7.51 -16.90
CA GLY A 46 17.44 -8.53 -16.12
C GLY A 46 17.00 -8.00 -14.77
N GLY A 47 15.92 -8.59 -14.24
CA GLY A 47 15.37 -8.27 -12.92
C GLY A 47 13.93 -7.78 -12.99
N ASP A 48 13.32 -7.82 -11.84
CA ASP A 48 11.92 -7.48 -11.64
C ASP A 48 11.73 -6.07 -11.04
N LEU A 49 12.81 -5.30 -10.86
CA LEU A 49 12.81 -3.94 -10.33
C LEU A 49 13.07 -2.91 -11.44
N ILE A 50 12.32 -1.82 -11.42
CA ILE A 50 12.52 -0.64 -12.25
C ILE A 50 12.69 0.58 -11.36
N GLY A 51 13.61 1.49 -11.75
CA GLY A 51 13.95 2.69 -11.00
C GLY A 51 15.16 2.50 -10.08
N GLN A 52 15.25 3.30 -9.03
CA GLN A 52 16.37 3.28 -8.10
C GLN A 52 16.30 2.06 -7.18
N LEU A 53 17.40 1.32 -7.05
CA LEU A 53 17.48 0.21 -6.10
C LEU A 53 17.09 0.68 -4.68
N PRO A 54 16.12 0.02 -4.02
CA PRO A 54 15.71 0.37 -2.68
C PRO A 54 16.87 0.39 -1.68
N SER A 55 16.96 1.47 -0.90
CA SER A 55 17.99 1.62 0.12
C SER A 55 17.54 2.54 1.25
N GLY A 56 17.95 2.25 2.47
CA GLY A 56 17.54 3.01 3.66
C GLY A 56 16.04 2.87 3.93
N ASN A 57 15.39 3.95 4.34
CA ASN A 57 13.96 3.93 4.66
C ASN A 57 13.10 4.09 3.39
N VAL A 58 12.11 3.21 3.24
CA VAL A 58 11.21 3.16 2.09
C VAL A 58 9.77 3.41 2.54
N LEU A 59 9.07 4.27 1.80
CA LEU A 59 7.63 4.46 1.83
C LEU A 59 7.01 3.61 0.72
N ILE A 60 6.15 2.67 1.08
CA ILE A 60 5.34 1.90 0.12
C ILE A 60 4.04 2.65 -0.12
N ILE A 61 3.64 2.77 -1.39
CA ILE A 61 2.38 3.43 -1.76
C ILE A 61 1.58 2.50 -2.66
N ASP A 62 0.35 2.20 -2.24
CA ASP A 62 -0.59 1.41 -3.03
C ASP A 62 -2.01 1.98 -2.95
N ASP A 63 -2.93 1.43 -3.74
CA ASP A 63 -4.33 1.90 -3.77
C ASP A 63 -5.15 1.32 -2.62
N VAL A 64 -5.05 0.04 -2.36
CA VAL A 64 -5.93 -0.68 -1.41
C VAL A 64 -5.13 -1.72 -0.62
N ILE A 65 -5.47 -1.87 0.65
CA ILE A 65 -5.13 -3.07 1.42
C ILE A 65 -6.40 -3.89 1.68
N SER A 66 -6.34 -5.17 1.30
CA SER A 66 -7.36 -6.19 1.58
C SER A 66 -6.80 -7.24 2.55
N ALA A 67 -6.63 -8.49 2.16
CA ALA A 67 -6.01 -9.53 2.98
C ALA A 67 -4.48 -9.37 3.20
N GLY A 68 -3.84 -8.39 2.57
CA GLY A 68 -2.44 -8.01 2.80
C GLY A 68 -1.39 -8.82 2.05
N THR A 69 -1.75 -9.77 1.19
CA THR A 69 -0.79 -10.62 0.46
C THR A 69 0.20 -9.81 -0.38
N ALA A 70 -0.28 -8.93 -1.26
CA ALA A 70 0.57 -8.10 -2.11
C ALA A 70 1.45 -7.12 -1.30
N ALA A 71 0.91 -6.62 -0.18
CA ALA A 71 1.66 -5.78 0.74
C ALA A 71 2.83 -6.55 1.37
N ARG A 72 2.58 -7.77 1.85
CA ARG A 72 3.59 -8.66 2.43
C ARG A 72 4.71 -8.97 1.42
N GLU A 73 4.35 -9.37 0.21
CA GLU A 73 5.30 -9.62 -0.88
C GLU A 73 6.19 -8.40 -1.16
N SER A 74 5.61 -7.21 -1.20
CA SER A 74 6.35 -5.96 -1.42
C SER A 74 7.32 -5.64 -0.28
N ILE A 75 6.89 -5.84 0.97
CA ILE A 75 7.71 -5.63 2.16
C ILE A 75 8.89 -6.59 2.16
N GLU A 76 8.65 -7.88 1.93
CA GLU A 76 9.69 -8.91 1.88
C GLU A 76 10.69 -8.64 0.76
N LYS A 77 10.21 -8.25 -0.41
CA LYS A 77 11.05 -7.88 -1.54
C LYS A 77 11.96 -6.68 -1.22
N ILE A 78 11.45 -5.62 -0.63
CA ILE A 78 12.23 -4.46 -0.23
C ILE A 78 13.28 -4.85 0.82
N LYS A 79 12.91 -5.69 1.78
CA LYS A 79 13.83 -6.19 2.82
C LYS A 79 14.94 -7.07 2.23
N SER A 80 14.63 -7.92 1.24
CA SER A 80 15.63 -8.75 0.56
C SER A 80 16.68 -7.94 -0.19
N MET A 81 16.36 -6.72 -0.60
CA MET A 81 17.28 -5.76 -1.21
C MET A 81 18.11 -4.97 -0.16
N GLY A 82 17.96 -5.26 1.14
CA GLY A 82 18.66 -4.59 2.22
C GLY A 82 18.08 -3.23 2.62
N ALA A 83 16.90 -2.88 2.13
CA ALA A 83 16.18 -1.66 2.50
C ALA A 83 15.18 -1.90 3.64
N ASN A 84 14.68 -0.82 4.23
CA ASN A 84 13.84 -0.86 5.41
C ASN A 84 12.49 -0.20 5.13
N PRO A 85 11.43 -0.97 4.82
CA PRO A 85 10.08 -0.42 4.71
C PRO A 85 9.64 0.09 6.09
N LYS A 86 9.31 1.39 6.17
CA LYS A 86 8.92 2.04 7.42
C LYS A 86 7.45 2.40 7.47
N ILE A 87 6.90 2.75 6.33
CA ILE A 87 5.53 3.20 6.21
C ILE A 87 4.95 2.58 4.95
N MET A 88 3.72 2.09 5.05
CA MET A 88 2.86 1.79 3.91
C MET A 88 1.67 2.74 3.94
N LEU A 89 1.49 3.48 2.86
CA LEU A 89 0.36 4.38 2.67
C LEU A 89 -0.55 3.82 1.58
N VAL A 90 -1.82 3.66 1.89
CA VAL A 90 -2.83 3.19 0.94
C VAL A 90 -3.97 4.19 0.81
N GLY A 91 -4.66 4.18 -0.32
CA GLY A 91 -5.88 4.96 -0.49
C GLY A 91 -7.00 4.45 0.41
N LEU A 92 -7.25 3.13 0.38
CA LEU A 92 -8.32 2.49 1.13
C LEU A 92 -7.79 1.28 1.93
N ASP A 93 -8.09 1.28 3.23
CA ASP A 93 -8.01 0.10 4.08
C ASP A 93 -9.41 -0.54 4.18
N ARG A 94 -9.56 -1.73 3.60
CA ARG A 94 -10.83 -2.47 3.59
C ARG A 94 -11.12 -3.15 4.92
N GLN A 95 -10.19 -3.08 5.87
CA GLN A 95 -10.28 -3.66 7.21
C GLN A 95 -10.61 -5.17 7.19
N GLU A 96 -10.16 -5.86 6.15
CA GLU A 96 -10.32 -7.31 6.04
C GLU A 96 -9.39 -8.05 7.00
N LYS A 97 -9.80 -9.25 7.38
CA LYS A 97 -8.92 -10.21 8.06
C LYS A 97 -7.71 -10.51 7.21
N GLY A 98 -6.56 -10.60 7.86
CA GLY A 98 -5.35 -11.11 7.25
C GLY A 98 -5.35 -12.64 7.18
N SER A 99 -4.21 -13.24 7.43
CA SER A 99 -4.05 -14.69 7.52
C SER A 99 -4.57 -15.26 8.85
N SER A 100 -4.79 -14.42 9.84
CA SER A 100 -5.33 -14.73 11.16
C SER A 100 -6.67 -14.02 11.41
N ASN A 101 -7.09 -13.92 12.66
CA ASN A 101 -8.35 -13.26 13.04
C ASN A 101 -8.23 -11.75 13.29
N ILE A 102 -7.06 -11.16 13.03
CA ILE A 102 -6.85 -9.71 13.10
C ILE A 102 -6.78 -9.11 11.70
N SER A 103 -6.91 -7.80 11.59
CA SER A 103 -6.87 -7.14 10.29
C SER A 103 -5.50 -7.30 9.61
N ALA A 104 -5.50 -7.35 8.28
CA ALA A 104 -4.28 -7.40 7.49
C ALA A 104 -3.32 -6.25 7.84
N LYS A 105 -3.86 -5.06 8.10
CA LYS A 105 -3.09 -3.92 8.61
C LYS A 105 -2.35 -4.27 9.90
N ALA A 106 -3.08 -4.78 10.91
CA ALA A 106 -2.50 -5.10 12.21
C ALA A 106 -1.46 -6.23 12.10
N GLU A 107 -1.69 -7.24 11.24
CA GLU A 107 -0.69 -8.27 10.97
C GLU A 107 0.60 -7.69 10.40
N LEU A 108 0.50 -6.83 9.38
CA LEU A 108 1.69 -6.23 8.76
C LEU A 108 2.46 -5.35 9.76
N GLU A 109 1.77 -4.58 10.59
CA GLU A 109 2.38 -3.76 11.64
C GLU A 109 3.10 -4.63 12.68
N ASN A 110 2.47 -5.74 13.11
CA ASN A 110 3.06 -6.67 14.08
C ASN A 110 4.25 -7.46 13.52
N ASP A 111 4.12 -7.99 12.30
CA ASP A 111 5.12 -8.89 11.71
C ASP A 111 6.35 -8.14 11.22
N PHE A 112 6.20 -6.92 10.73
CA PHE A 112 7.26 -6.18 10.06
C PHE A 112 7.71 -4.91 10.78
N GLY A 113 6.98 -4.44 11.79
CA GLY A 113 7.33 -3.25 12.54
C GLY A 113 7.29 -1.96 11.72
N LEU A 114 6.42 -1.90 10.71
CA LEU A 114 6.15 -0.70 9.92
C LEU A 114 4.81 -0.08 10.35
N ILE A 115 4.56 1.13 9.90
CA ILE A 115 3.28 1.81 10.09
C ILE A 115 2.46 1.65 8.81
N VAL A 116 1.21 1.15 8.93
CA VAL A 116 0.25 1.15 7.82
C VAL A 116 -0.76 2.26 8.05
N SER A 117 -0.88 3.17 7.08
CA SER A 117 -1.83 4.27 7.10
C SER A 117 -2.69 4.28 5.86
N SER A 118 -3.94 4.68 5.98
CA SER A 118 -4.87 4.83 4.87
C SER A 118 -5.48 6.22 4.84
N ILE A 119 -5.87 6.68 3.65
CA ILE A 119 -6.63 7.92 3.50
C ILE A 119 -8.06 7.70 3.96
N VAL A 120 -8.65 6.56 3.60
CA VAL A 120 -10.01 6.13 3.96
C VAL A 120 -9.96 4.68 4.44
N ASN A 121 -10.88 4.29 5.29
CA ASN A 121 -11.11 2.90 5.68
C ASN A 121 -12.60 2.54 5.56
N LEU A 122 -12.91 1.26 5.72
CA LEU A 122 -14.28 0.77 5.58
C LEU A 122 -15.25 1.41 6.60
N ASP A 123 -14.80 1.64 7.84
CA ASP A 123 -15.62 2.30 8.87
C ASP A 123 -16.04 3.71 8.44
N LEU A 124 -15.09 4.49 7.90
CA LEU A 124 -15.37 5.84 7.41
C LEU A 124 -16.33 5.81 6.22
N LEU A 125 -16.21 4.81 5.32
CA LEU A 125 -17.14 4.66 4.21
C LEU A 125 -18.55 4.34 4.71
N ILE A 126 -18.71 3.41 5.64
CA ILE A 126 -20.01 3.07 6.22
C ILE A 126 -20.63 4.27 6.94
N SER A 127 -19.82 5.03 7.69
CA SER A 127 -20.30 6.28 8.31
C SER A 127 -20.79 7.26 7.25
N PHE A 128 -19.99 7.52 6.23
CA PHE A 128 -20.32 8.46 5.15
C PHE A 128 -21.64 8.08 4.45
N VAL A 129 -21.83 6.84 4.03
CA VAL A 129 -23.06 6.42 3.35
C VAL A 129 -24.27 6.38 4.29
N SER A 130 -24.05 6.28 5.61
CA SER A 130 -25.12 6.34 6.61
C SER A 130 -25.62 7.76 6.82
N ASP A 131 -24.74 8.75 6.70
CA ASP A 131 -25.02 10.14 6.97
C ASP A 131 -25.53 10.91 5.74
N ASP A 132 -25.23 10.42 4.51
CA ASP A 132 -25.67 11.06 3.26
C ASP A 132 -26.80 10.28 2.61
N PRO A 133 -28.02 10.88 2.52
CA PRO A 133 -29.19 10.23 1.92
C PRO A 133 -28.98 9.77 0.46
N ASN A 134 -28.10 10.42 -0.29
CA ASN A 134 -27.81 10.05 -1.68
C ASN A 134 -27.06 8.73 -1.83
N PHE A 135 -26.42 8.26 -0.76
CA PHE A 135 -25.61 7.04 -0.75
C PHE A 135 -26.11 5.98 0.23
N ASN A 136 -27.18 6.25 0.97
CA ASN A 136 -27.68 5.34 2.02
C ASN A 136 -28.11 3.96 1.47
N GLU A 137 -28.43 3.85 0.20
CA GLU A 137 -28.72 2.57 -0.48
C GLU A 137 -27.56 1.57 -0.41
N PHE A 138 -26.31 2.05 -0.34
CA PHE A 138 -25.11 1.20 -0.28
C PHE A 138 -24.76 0.73 1.13
N LYS A 139 -25.47 1.21 2.16
CA LYS A 139 -25.12 0.91 3.56
C LYS A 139 -25.21 -0.59 3.86
N SER A 140 -26.30 -1.22 3.47
CA SER A 140 -26.52 -2.65 3.74
C SER A 140 -25.42 -3.52 3.11
N ASP A 141 -25.01 -3.19 1.90
CA ASP A 141 -24.00 -3.94 1.17
C ASP A 141 -22.62 -3.81 1.82
N LEU A 142 -22.26 -2.61 2.31
CA LEU A 142 -21.03 -2.37 3.03
C LEU A 142 -21.01 -3.04 4.41
N GLU A 143 -22.14 -3.06 5.11
CA GLU A 143 -22.27 -3.77 6.39
C GLU A 143 -22.22 -5.29 6.18
N GLU A 144 -22.85 -5.84 5.15
CA GLU A 144 -22.72 -7.25 4.78
C GLU A 144 -21.26 -7.60 4.42
N TYR A 145 -20.61 -6.74 3.64
CA TYR A 145 -19.19 -6.91 3.33
C TYR A 145 -18.33 -6.97 4.59
N ARG A 146 -18.55 -6.05 5.54
CA ARG A 146 -17.86 -6.05 6.83
C ARG A 146 -18.08 -7.35 7.59
N ASN A 147 -19.32 -7.84 7.66
CA ASN A 147 -19.66 -9.06 8.37
C ASN A 147 -18.98 -10.29 7.77
N ASN A 148 -18.82 -10.32 6.45
CA ASN A 148 -18.23 -11.44 5.73
C ASN A 148 -16.70 -11.44 5.77
N TRP A 149 -16.06 -10.29 5.68
CA TRP A 149 -14.62 -10.15 5.46
C TRP A 149 -13.88 -9.35 6.54
N GLY A 150 -14.58 -8.56 7.34
CA GLY A 150 -13.99 -7.67 8.32
C GLY A 150 -13.35 -8.41 9.50
N ALA A 151 -12.30 -7.79 10.06
CA ALA A 151 -11.58 -8.25 11.25
C ALA A 151 -12.22 -7.74 12.54
#